data_a5214c2703194a31d7e0de6385eda7a7
#
_entry.id   a5214c2703194a31d7e0de6385eda7a7
#
_cell.length_a   1.000
_cell.length_b   1.000
_cell.length_c   1.000
_cell.angle_alpha   90.00
_cell.angle_beta   90.00
_cell.angle_gamma   90.00
#
_symmetry.space_group_name_H-M   'P 1'
#
loop_
_entity.id
_entity.type
_entity.pdbx_description
1 polymer ?
#
loop_
_entity_poly.entity_id
_entity_poly.type
_entity_poly.pdbx_seq_one_letter_code
_entity_poly.pdbx_strand_id
1 'polypeptide(L)'
;MSFGEIDIPFWEESGHVCKICTVTGARFWTRDGNRITCGDSTEDPYTFIGKPIIKGYEIRGKDLKDSMRESFLSFFSERGHTRVDPYPIVARWRDDIHLTIASIADFQPHVTSGMVPPPANPLGISQPCIRLTDVDAVGRSGRHLSTFEMMAHHAFNKPKQGEEIYWIDQCVRYCDEMLVEEFGISPTELTYVENPWSGGGNAGPALEVIVG
;
A
#
# COMPACT_ATOMS: atom_id res chain seq x y z
N MET A 1 12.76 4.33 14.06
CA MET A 1 12.85 2.86 14.11
C MET A 1 13.33 2.41 12.75
N SER A 2 14.40 1.63 12.68
CA SER A 2 14.79 0.96 11.44
C SER A 2 14.04 -0.38 11.36
N PHE A 3 13.76 -0.89 10.18
CA PHE A 3 13.16 -2.23 10.00
C PHE A 3 14.03 -3.36 10.60
N GLY A 4 15.32 -3.12 10.82
CA GLY A 4 16.21 -4.08 11.49
C GLY A 4 15.82 -4.41 12.94
N GLU A 5 14.86 -3.70 13.51
CA GLU A 5 14.30 -3.94 14.84
C GLU A 5 12.93 -4.65 14.81
N ILE A 6 12.38 -4.87 13.61
CA ILE A 6 11.08 -5.52 13.42
C ILE A 6 11.31 -6.88 12.81
N ASP A 7 10.89 -7.89 13.57
CA ASP A 7 10.92 -9.27 13.10
C ASP A 7 9.74 -9.49 12.12
N ILE A 8 10.09 -9.94 10.91
CA ILE A 8 9.13 -10.32 9.88
C ILE A 8 9.49 -11.75 9.44
N PRO A 9 8.96 -12.77 10.13
CA PRO A 9 9.23 -14.17 9.84
C PRO A 9 8.96 -14.57 8.39
N PHE A 10 8.04 -13.90 7.75
CA PHE A 10 7.71 -14.14 6.35
C PHE A 10 8.91 -14.07 5.40
N TRP A 11 9.91 -13.23 5.69
CA TRP A 11 11.10 -13.13 4.83
C TRP A 11 11.87 -14.44 4.71
N GLU A 12 12.09 -15.12 5.84
CA GLU A 12 12.74 -16.43 5.84
C GLU A 12 11.87 -17.50 5.21
N GLU A 13 10.60 -17.57 5.60
CA GLU A 13 9.64 -18.58 5.13
C GLU A 13 9.44 -18.54 3.63
N SER A 14 9.46 -17.35 3.03
CA SER A 14 9.22 -17.13 1.60
C SER A 14 10.49 -17.03 0.75
N GLY A 15 11.67 -17.17 1.38
CA GLY A 15 12.96 -17.16 0.70
C GLY A 15 13.43 -15.79 0.23
N HIS A 16 12.98 -14.71 0.88
CA HIS A 16 13.49 -13.38 0.61
C HIS A 16 14.91 -13.20 1.18
N VAL A 17 15.71 -12.44 0.45
CA VAL A 17 17.04 -12.01 0.89
C VAL A 17 17.07 -10.50 1.03
N CYS A 18 17.74 -10.02 2.10
CA CYS A 18 17.94 -8.60 2.34
C CYS A 18 19.16 -8.11 1.57
N LYS A 19 19.02 -6.97 0.90
CA LYS A 19 20.08 -6.35 0.10
C LYS A 19 20.09 -4.84 0.28
N ILE A 20 21.19 -4.22 -0.13
CA ILE A 20 21.35 -2.77 -0.23
C ILE A 20 21.35 -2.40 -1.72
N CYS A 21 20.48 -1.50 -2.12
CA CYS A 21 20.42 -1.00 -3.48
C CYS A 21 21.72 -0.27 -3.85
N THR A 22 22.34 -0.66 -4.96
CA THR A 22 23.60 -0.06 -5.40
C THR A 22 23.45 1.36 -5.93
N VAL A 23 22.24 1.78 -6.27
CA VAL A 23 21.92 3.12 -6.80
C VAL A 23 21.46 4.06 -5.70
N THR A 24 20.46 3.64 -4.92
CA THR A 24 19.82 4.51 -3.91
C THR A 24 20.39 4.35 -2.51
N GLY A 25 21.10 3.24 -2.23
CA GLY A 25 21.54 2.88 -0.87
C GLY A 25 20.40 2.37 0.02
N ALA A 26 19.18 2.28 -0.49
CA ALA A 26 18.04 1.79 0.27
C ALA A 26 18.16 0.30 0.57
N ARG A 27 17.66 -0.10 1.72
CA ARG A 27 17.56 -1.50 2.13
C ARG A 27 16.29 -2.10 1.52
N PHE A 28 16.40 -3.27 0.91
CA PHE A 28 15.27 -3.93 0.27
C PHE A 28 15.33 -5.45 0.40
N TRP A 29 14.17 -6.08 0.26
CA TRP A 29 13.95 -7.52 0.30
C TRP A 29 13.43 -8.02 -1.03
N THR A 30 13.97 -9.14 -1.51
CA THR A 30 13.61 -9.73 -2.82
C THR A 30 13.83 -11.23 -2.82
N ARG A 31 13.06 -11.96 -3.66
CA ARG A 31 13.30 -13.39 -3.95
C ARG A 31 14.29 -13.60 -5.09
N ASP A 32 14.68 -12.53 -5.81
CA ASP A 32 15.75 -12.61 -6.80
C ASP A 32 17.12 -12.36 -6.17
N GLY A 33 17.85 -13.44 -5.90
CA GLY A 33 19.21 -13.37 -5.35
C GLY A 33 20.22 -12.62 -6.21
N ASN A 34 19.95 -12.40 -7.50
CA ASN A 34 20.84 -11.67 -8.42
C ASN A 34 20.52 -10.18 -8.50
N ARG A 35 19.37 -9.74 -8.01
CA ARG A 35 18.95 -8.34 -8.06
C ARG A 35 19.89 -7.47 -7.21
N ILE A 36 20.39 -6.38 -7.79
CA ILE A 36 21.33 -5.44 -7.15
C ILE A 36 20.72 -4.05 -6.92
N THR A 37 19.56 -3.77 -7.50
CA THR A 37 18.81 -2.51 -7.36
C THR A 37 17.41 -2.79 -6.82
N CYS A 38 16.84 -1.84 -6.09
CA CYS A 38 15.49 -1.96 -5.55
C CYS A 38 14.38 -1.70 -6.60
N GLY A 39 14.73 -1.17 -7.77
CA GLY A 39 13.76 -0.77 -8.80
C GLY A 39 13.13 0.61 -8.57
N ASP A 40 13.37 1.23 -7.41
CA ASP A 40 12.92 2.59 -7.11
C ASP A 40 14.03 3.59 -7.47
N SER A 41 14.21 3.81 -8.75
CA SER A 41 15.19 4.77 -9.27
C SER A 41 14.52 5.75 -10.23
N THR A 42 14.75 7.04 -10.00
CA THR A 42 14.34 8.10 -10.94
C THR A 42 15.14 8.08 -12.24
N GLU A 43 16.24 7.35 -12.28
CA GLU A 43 17.12 7.19 -13.45
C GLU A 43 16.68 6.03 -14.34
N ASP A 44 15.87 5.10 -13.84
CA ASP A 44 15.36 4.01 -14.66
C ASP A 44 14.34 4.54 -15.68
N PRO A 45 14.50 4.21 -16.96
CA PRO A 45 13.58 4.66 -17.98
C PRO A 45 12.19 4.07 -17.69
N TYR A 46 11.22 4.96 -17.56
CA TYR A 46 9.84 4.58 -17.31
C TYR A 46 9.23 3.93 -18.55
N THR A 47 8.99 2.63 -18.50
CA THR A 47 8.57 1.83 -19.67
C THR A 47 7.17 1.19 -19.50
N PHE A 48 6.32 1.73 -18.63
CA PHE A 48 5.03 1.10 -18.31
C PHE A 48 4.05 1.03 -19.49
N ILE A 49 4.14 1.95 -20.43
CA ILE A 49 3.18 2.03 -21.54
C ILE A 49 3.38 0.82 -22.47
N GLY A 50 2.40 -0.09 -22.46
CA GLY A 50 2.31 -1.20 -23.40
C GLY A 50 2.73 -2.58 -22.90
N LYS A 51 3.17 -2.72 -21.64
CA LYS A 51 3.46 -4.04 -21.07
C LYS A 51 2.64 -4.24 -19.80
N PRO A 52 1.53 -5.00 -19.84
CA PRO A 52 0.80 -5.33 -18.64
C PRO A 52 1.66 -6.23 -17.75
N ILE A 53 1.86 -5.82 -16.50
CA ILE A 53 2.56 -6.58 -15.46
C ILE A 53 1.66 -7.70 -14.95
N ILE A 54 0.35 -7.44 -14.91
CA ILE A 54 -0.66 -8.35 -14.39
C ILE A 54 -1.13 -9.27 -15.51
N LYS A 55 -0.93 -10.58 -15.33
CA LYS A 55 -1.34 -11.62 -16.29
C LYS A 55 -2.82 -11.92 -16.13
N GLY A 56 -3.54 -12.10 -17.24
CA GLY A 56 -4.95 -12.51 -17.23
C GLY A 56 -5.95 -11.38 -17.08
N TYR A 57 -5.51 -10.15 -16.82
CA TYR A 57 -6.39 -8.99 -16.83
C TYR A 57 -6.46 -8.39 -18.24
N GLU A 58 -7.28 -8.97 -19.09
CA GLU A 58 -7.63 -8.38 -20.40
C GLU A 58 -8.75 -7.31 -20.29
N ILE A 59 -8.92 -6.74 -19.11
CA ILE A 59 -9.97 -5.77 -18.82
C ILE A 59 -9.53 -4.40 -19.31
N ARG A 60 -10.38 -3.72 -20.07
CA ARG A 60 -10.10 -2.40 -20.66
C ARG A 60 -11.06 -1.34 -20.14
N GLY A 61 -10.53 -0.15 -19.89
CA GLY A 61 -11.34 1.02 -19.58
C GLY A 61 -12.05 0.97 -18.23
N LYS A 62 -13.34 1.24 -18.22
CA LYS A 62 -14.15 1.35 -17.00
C LYS A 62 -14.18 0.06 -16.19
N ASP A 63 -14.20 -1.07 -16.86
CA ASP A 63 -14.32 -2.38 -16.21
C ASP A 63 -13.06 -2.73 -15.41
N LEU A 64 -11.88 -2.27 -15.82
CA LEU A 64 -10.62 -2.51 -15.08
C LEU A 64 -10.66 -1.91 -13.67
N LYS A 65 -11.10 -0.67 -13.55
CA LYS A 65 -11.17 0.03 -12.26
C LYS A 65 -12.11 -0.70 -11.29
N ASP A 66 -13.31 -1.04 -11.75
CA ASP A 66 -14.31 -1.72 -10.93
C ASP A 66 -13.86 -3.13 -10.56
N SER A 67 -13.23 -3.84 -11.49
CA SER A 67 -12.67 -5.17 -11.27
C SER A 67 -11.53 -5.16 -10.25
N MET A 68 -10.57 -4.24 -10.35
CA MET A 68 -9.46 -4.11 -9.39
C MET A 68 -9.96 -3.77 -7.98
N ARG A 69 -10.94 -2.87 -7.88
CA ARG A 69 -11.57 -2.53 -6.60
C ARG A 69 -12.24 -3.75 -5.98
N GLU A 70 -13.05 -4.46 -6.77
CA GLU A 70 -13.76 -5.64 -6.26
C GLU A 70 -12.82 -6.79 -5.92
N SER A 71 -11.76 -7.03 -6.69
CA SER A 71 -10.73 -8.01 -6.35
C SER A 71 -10.09 -7.70 -4.99
N PHE A 72 -9.67 -6.44 -4.78
CA PHE A 72 -9.08 -6.02 -3.51
C PHE A 72 -10.05 -6.19 -2.33
N LEU A 73 -11.25 -5.64 -2.46
CA LEU A 73 -12.22 -5.66 -1.36
C LEU A 73 -12.70 -7.06 -1.04
N SER A 74 -12.87 -7.93 -2.04
CA SER A 74 -13.25 -9.33 -1.86
C SER A 74 -12.14 -10.12 -1.18
N PHE A 75 -10.89 -9.96 -1.64
CA PHE A 75 -9.72 -10.60 -1.03
C PHE A 75 -9.63 -10.33 0.47
N PHE A 76 -9.81 -9.08 0.89
CA PHE A 76 -9.79 -8.72 2.30
C PHE A 76 -11.06 -9.13 3.06
N SER A 77 -12.22 -9.11 2.41
CA SER A 77 -13.47 -9.59 3.03
C SER A 77 -13.40 -11.08 3.36
N GLU A 78 -12.83 -11.90 2.49
CA GLU A 78 -12.60 -13.32 2.71
C GLU A 78 -11.64 -13.59 3.87
N ARG A 79 -10.81 -12.61 4.22
CA ARG A 79 -9.86 -12.63 5.34
C ARG A 79 -10.35 -11.88 6.58
N GLY A 80 -11.68 -11.70 6.68
CA GLY A 80 -12.35 -11.17 7.87
C GLY A 80 -12.39 -9.64 7.98
N HIS A 81 -12.00 -8.91 6.94
CA HIS A 81 -12.14 -7.45 6.93
C HIS A 81 -13.56 -7.05 6.54
N THR A 82 -14.14 -6.15 7.30
CA THR A 82 -15.45 -5.57 6.95
C THR A 82 -15.28 -4.52 5.87
N ARG A 83 -16.02 -4.66 4.78
CA ARG A 83 -16.07 -3.64 3.72
C ARG A 83 -16.80 -2.40 4.24
N VAL A 84 -16.16 -1.24 4.12
CA VAL A 84 -16.68 0.07 4.54
C VAL A 84 -16.84 0.97 3.32
N ASP A 85 -17.95 1.70 3.27
CA ASP A 85 -18.19 2.69 2.22
C ASP A 85 -17.20 3.85 2.29
N PRO A 86 -16.80 4.43 1.14
CA PRO A 86 -15.87 5.55 1.13
C PRO A 86 -16.47 6.81 1.76
N TYR A 87 -15.59 7.60 2.35
CA TYR A 87 -15.92 8.91 2.91
C TYR A 87 -15.95 9.99 1.82
N PRO A 88 -16.61 11.13 2.06
CA PRO A 88 -16.59 12.24 1.12
C PRO A 88 -15.19 12.76 0.84
N ILE A 89 -14.93 13.16 -0.41
CA ILE A 89 -13.64 13.75 -0.81
C ILE A 89 -13.39 15.08 -0.07
N VAL A 90 -14.43 15.85 0.22
CA VAL A 90 -14.31 17.07 1.04
C VAL A 90 -14.27 16.67 2.52
N ALA A 91 -13.13 16.83 3.14
CA ALA A 91 -12.83 16.38 4.51
C ALA A 91 -13.40 17.35 5.55
N ARG A 92 -14.72 17.36 5.73
CA ARG A 92 -15.42 18.28 6.66
C ARG A 92 -15.28 17.91 8.13
N TRP A 93 -14.72 16.76 8.46
CA TRP A 93 -14.55 16.26 9.84
C TRP A 93 -13.22 16.68 10.48
N ARG A 94 -12.38 17.42 9.74
CA ARG A 94 -11.09 17.90 10.22
C ARG A 94 -10.74 19.25 9.59
N ASP A 95 -9.94 20.05 10.29
CA ASP A 95 -9.67 21.45 9.93
C ASP A 95 -8.32 21.63 9.21
N ASP A 96 -7.45 20.62 9.23
CA ASP A 96 -6.08 20.68 8.73
C ASP A 96 -5.94 20.24 7.27
N ILE A 97 -6.97 19.63 6.69
CA ILE A 97 -7.04 19.29 5.27
C ILE A 97 -8.39 19.69 4.67
N HIS A 98 -8.41 20.07 3.41
CA HIS A 98 -9.63 20.37 2.69
C HIS A 98 -10.18 19.16 1.91
N LEU A 99 -9.28 18.34 1.38
CA LEU A 99 -9.58 17.18 0.54
C LEU A 99 -8.97 15.92 1.13
N THR A 100 -9.66 14.80 0.96
CA THR A 100 -9.15 13.48 1.34
C THR A 100 -8.02 13.09 0.39
N ILE A 101 -6.82 12.96 0.94
CA ILE A 101 -5.58 12.68 0.21
C ILE A 101 -5.09 11.24 0.36
N ALA A 102 -5.67 10.50 1.30
CA ALA A 102 -5.35 9.11 1.60
C ALA A 102 -6.47 8.49 2.44
N SER A 103 -6.66 7.19 2.37
CA SER A 103 -7.69 6.48 3.13
C SER A 103 -7.53 6.62 4.65
N ILE A 104 -6.29 6.70 5.15
CA ILE A 104 -6.03 6.91 6.59
C ILE A 104 -6.57 8.26 7.08
N ALA A 105 -6.71 9.25 6.21
CA ALA A 105 -7.25 10.56 6.58
C ALA A 105 -8.70 10.48 7.09
N ASP A 106 -9.45 9.45 6.68
CA ASP A 106 -10.83 9.21 7.11
C ASP A 106 -10.90 8.85 8.60
N PHE A 107 -9.83 8.30 9.14
CA PHE A 107 -9.72 7.81 10.51
C PHE A 107 -8.88 8.72 11.42
N GLN A 108 -8.20 9.70 10.84
CA GLN A 108 -7.38 10.68 11.56
C GLN A 108 -8.16 11.95 11.89
N PRO A 109 -7.91 12.54 13.07
CA PRO A 109 -7.14 12.03 14.20
C PRO A 109 -7.96 11.15 15.16
N HIS A 110 -9.27 11.11 14.99
CA HIS A 110 -10.22 10.64 16.01
C HIS A 110 -10.12 9.13 16.29
N VAL A 111 -10.08 8.30 15.24
CA VAL A 111 -9.95 6.85 15.39
C VAL A 111 -8.50 6.46 15.75
N THR A 112 -7.52 7.06 15.07
CA THR A 112 -6.11 6.75 15.32
C THR A 112 -5.63 7.15 16.73
N SER A 113 -6.25 8.15 17.35
CA SER A 113 -5.99 8.53 18.75
C SER A 113 -6.76 7.69 19.76
N GLY A 114 -7.71 6.86 19.31
CA GLY A 114 -8.58 6.08 20.19
C GLY A 114 -9.75 6.85 20.81
N MET A 115 -10.00 8.11 20.40
CA MET A 115 -11.13 8.90 20.89
C MET A 115 -12.47 8.34 20.40
N VAL A 116 -12.51 7.78 19.20
CA VAL A 116 -13.69 7.18 18.59
C VAL A 116 -13.35 5.78 18.12
N PRO A 117 -14.20 4.78 18.29
CA PRO A 117 -13.98 3.45 17.75
C PRO A 117 -14.00 3.48 16.21
N PRO A 118 -13.25 2.62 15.55
CA PRO A 118 -13.38 2.44 14.10
C PRO A 118 -14.77 1.87 13.75
N PRO A 119 -15.27 2.14 12.51
CA PRO A 119 -16.56 1.60 12.06
C PRO A 119 -16.58 0.07 11.99
N ALA A 120 -15.41 -0.53 11.77
CA ALA A 120 -15.14 -1.97 11.86
C ALA A 120 -13.64 -2.19 12.11
N ASN A 121 -13.27 -3.37 12.61
CA ASN A 121 -11.86 -3.69 12.88
C ASN A 121 -11.61 -5.19 12.79
N PRO A 122 -10.89 -5.70 11.77
CA PRO A 122 -10.28 -4.93 10.67
C PRO A 122 -11.29 -4.51 9.60
N LEU A 123 -10.89 -3.57 8.75
CA LEU A 123 -11.74 -3.08 7.66
C LEU A 123 -11.00 -2.97 6.33
N GLY A 124 -11.76 -3.01 5.22
CA GLY A 124 -11.31 -2.72 3.86
C GLY A 124 -12.12 -1.57 3.26
N ILE A 125 -11.44 -0.66 2.56
CA ILE A 125 -12.05 0.53 1.96
C ILE A 125 -11.38 0.84 0.61
N SER A 126 -12.15 1.38 -0.33
CA SER A 126 -11.62 2.01 -1.54
C SER A 126 -12.01 3.49 -1.52
N GLN A 127 -11.09 4.34 -1.10
CA GLN A 127 -11.30 5.75 -0.86
C GLN A 127 -10.91 6.59 -2.07
N PRO A 128 -11.86 7.34 -2.69
CA PRO A 128 -11.52 8.37 -3.68
C PRO A 128 -10.70 9.49 -3.04
N CYS A 129 -9.57 9.80 -3.67
CA CYS A 129 -8.61 10.79 -3.17
C CYS A 129 -8.30 11.84 -4.23
N ILE A 130 -7.93 13.03 -3.78
CA ILE A 130 -7.40 14.10 -4.63
C ILE A 130 -6.06 14.56 -4.05
N ARG A 131 -5.01 14.57 -4.89
CA ARG A 131 -3.71 15.17 -4.60
C ARG A 131 -3.36 16.18 -5.66
N LEU A 132 -2.98 17.37 -5.23
CA LEU A 132 -2.55 18.47 -6.11
C LEU A 132 -1.03 18.70 -6.02
N THR A 133 -0.35 17.91 -5.19
CA THR A 133 1.11 17.87 -5.18
C THR A 133 1.59 17.38 -6.55
N ASP A 134 2.59 18.02 -7.09
CA ASP A 134 3.17 17.70 -8.41
C ASP A 134 2.17 17.73 -9.57
N VAL A 135 1.14 18.59 -9.47
CA VAL A 135 0.12 18.75 -10.52
C VAL A 135 0.72 19.09 -11.89
N ASP A 136 1.86 19.78 -11.91
CA ASP A 136 2.58 20.10 -13.14
C ASP A 136 3.19 18.86 -13.84
N ALA A 137 3.35 17.75 -13.12
CA ALA A 137 3.81 16.48 -13.68
C ALA A 137 2.67 15.64 -14.27
N VAL A 138 1.41 15.99 -14.01
CA VAL A 138 0.24 15.28 -14.57
C VAL A 138 0.22 15.44 -16.09
N GLY A 139 0.07 14.32 -16.79
CA GLY A 139 0.12 14.27 -18.25
C GLY A 139 1.53 14.34 -18.85
N ARG A 140 2.58 14.50 -18.03
CA ARG A 140 3.99 14.53 -18.47
C ARG A 140 4.73 13.27 -18.05
N SER A 141 4.66 12.91 -16.78
CA SER A 141 5.40 11.77 -16.23
C SER A 141 4.76 10.41 -16.54
N GLY A 142 3.46 10.38 -16.86
CA GLY A 142 2.69 9.15 -16.95
C GLY A 142 2.43 8.44 -15.61
N ARG A 143 2.95 8.99 -14.50
CA ARG A 143 2.85 8.44 -13.14
C ARG A 143 1.98 9.29 -12.21
N HIS A 144 1.83 10.59 -12.50
CA HIS A 144 1.12 11.53 -11.66
C HIS A 144 -0.33 11.70 -12.13
N LEU A 145 -1.24 11.48 -11.19
CA LEU A 145 -2.68 11.67 -11.37
C LEU A 145 -3.18 12.61 -10.27
N SER A 146 -4.10 13.51 -10.59
CA SER A 146 -4.73 14.40 -9.60
C SER A 146 -5.81 13.68 -8.78
N THR A 147 -6.50 12.71 -9.38
CA THR A 147 -7.56 11.91 -8.76
C THR A 147 -7.27 10.43 -8.90
N PHE A 148 -7.49 9.68 -7.82
CA PHE A 148 -7.28 8.23 -7.79
C PHE A 148 -8.15 7.61 -6.69
N GLU A 149 -8.27 6.29 -6.69
CA GLU A 149 -8.81 5.54 -5.57
C GLU A 149 -7.66 4.89 -4.79
N MET A 150 -7.66 5.09 -3.48
CA MET A 150 -6.76 4.39 -2.58
C MET A 150 -7.49 3.21 -1.96
N MET A 151 -7.21 2.03 -2.48
CA MET A 151 -7.66 0.78 -1.87
C MET A 151 -6.77 0.51 -0.66
N ALA A 152 -7.38 0.29 0.49
CA ALA A 152 -6.65 0.07 1.73
C ALA A 152 -7.37 -0.91 2.65
N HIS A 153 -6.60 -1.65 3.41
CA HIS A 153 -7.07 -2.36 4.58
C HIS A 153 -6.47 -1.74 5.85
N HIS A 154 -7.24 -1.73 6.91
CA HIS A 154 -6.84 -1.14 8.18
C HIS A 154 -7.13 -2.09 9.34
N ALA A 155 -6.15 -2.20 10.25
CA ALA A 155 -6.30 -2.84 11.55
C ALA A 155 -5.87 -1.84 12.63
N PHE A 156 -6.76 -1.56 13.57
CA PHE A 156 -6.52 -0.61 14.65
C PHE A 156 -6.20 -1.38 15.93
N ASN A 157 -4.93 -1.58 16.18
CA ASN A 157 -4.44 -2.29 17.35
C ASN A 157 -4.42 -1.39 18.59
N LYS A 158 -4.71 -1.96 19.75
CA LYS A 158 -4.61 -1.31 21.05
C LYS A 158 -3.76 -2.16 21.98
N PRO A 159 -2.44 -2.23 21.75
CA PRO A 159 -1.56 -3.18 22.47
C PRO A 159 -1.56 -2.96 24.00
N LYS A 160 -1.79 -1.72 24.47
CA LYS A 160 -1.95 -1.44 25.90
C LYS A 160 -3.19 -2.06 26.54
N GLN A 161 -4.18 -2.43 25.73
CA GLN A 161 -5.42 -3.09 26.15
C GLN A 161 -5.40 -4.60 25.83
N GLY A 162 -4.31 -5.10 25.25
CA GLY A 162 -4.21 -6.49 24.79
C GLY A 162 -5.01 -6.78 23.52
N GLU A 163 -5.46 -5.75 22.81
CA GLU A 163 -6.21 -5.86 21.57
C GLU A 163 -5.24 -5.76 20.39
N GLU A 164 -4.92 -6.88 19.79
CA GLU A 164 -4.10 -6.96 18.56
C GLU A 164 -4.85 -7.77 17.51
N ILE A 165 -5.09 -7.16 16.35
CA ILE A 165 -5.73 -7.81 15.20
C ILE A 165 -4.66 -8.52 14.38
N TYR A 166 -3.70 -7.75 13.85
CA TYR A 166 -2.47 -8.21 13.21
C TYR A 166 -1.48 -7.05 13.10
N TRP A 167 -0.22 -7.37 12.80
CA TRP A 167 0.83 -6.37 12.63
C TRP A 167 1.56 -6.55 11.30
N ILE A 168 2.73 -5.98 11.17
CA ILE A 168 3.46 -5.81 9.91
C ILE A 168 3.72 -7.13 9.16
N ASP A 169 4.03 -8.22 9.84
CA ASP A 169 4.26 -9.52 9.19
C ASP A 169 3.01 -9.96 8.41
N GLN A 170 1.84 -9.89 9.03
CA GLN A 170 0.59 -10.25 8.36
C GLN A 170 0.22 -9.25 7.24
N CYS A 171 0.54 -7.94 7.39
CA CYS A 171 0.36 -6.98 6.30
C CYS A 171 1.19 -7.36 5.07
N VAL A 172 2.44 -7.77 5.28
CA VAL A 172 3.34 -8.18 4.19
C VAL A 172 2.84 -9.46 3.53
N ARG A 173 2.39 -10.44 4.32
CA ARG A 173 1.80 -11.69 3.79
C ARG A 173 0.59 -11.41 2.91
N TYR A 174 -0.35 -10.59 3.36
CA TYR A 174 -1.51 -10.19 2.56
C TYR A 174 -1.12 -9.49 1.27
N CYS A 175 -0.14 -8.60 1.33
CA CYS A 175 0.34 -7.89 0.16
C CYS A 175 0.96 -8.85 -0.86
N ASP A 176 1.84 -9.73 -0.39
CA ASP A 176 2.51 -10.73 -1.24
C ASP A 176 1.51 -11.70 -1.87
N GLU A 177 0.62 -12.25 -1.06
CA GLU A 177 -0.43 -13.18 -1.50
C GLU A 177 -1.32 -12.53 -2.58
N MET A 178 -1.76 -11.30 -2.35
CA MET A 178 -2.58 -10.59 -3.33
C MET A 178 -1.84 -10.34 -4.64
N LEU A 179 -0.59 -9.90 -4.58
CA LEU A 179 0.19 -9.60 -5.77
C LEU A 179 0.56 -10.87 -6.56
N VAL A 180 0.93 -11.94 -5.86
CA VAL A 180 1.38 -13.18 -6.49
C VAL A 180 0.19 -14.04 -6.91
N GLU A 181 -0.76 -14.30 -6.03
CA GLU A 181 -1.83 -15.27 -6.27
C GLU A 181 -3.00 -14.66 -7.02
N GLU A 182 -3.47 -13.47 -6.62
CA GLU A 182 -4.61 -12.84 -7.28
C GLU A 182 -4.22 -12.13 -8.58
N PHE A 183 -3.07 -11.42 -8.59
CA PHE A 183 -2.66 -10.65 -9.76
C PHE A 183 -1.65 -11.38 -10.65
N GLY A 184 -1.13 -12.53 -10.22
CA GLY A 184 -0.22 -13.37 -11.01
C GLY A 184 1.14 -12.73 -11.29
N ILE A 185 1.60 -11.81 -10.42
CA ILE A 185 2.92 -11.21 -10.52
C ILE A 185 3.96 -12.26 -10.08
N SER A 186 5.04 -12.40 -10.87
CA SER A 186 6.11 -13.31 -10.48
C SER A 186 6.75 -12.86 -9.16
N PRO A 187 6.93 -13.76 -8.19
CA PRO A 187 7.56 -13.41 -6.91
C PRO A 187 8.96 -12.78 -7.05
N THR A 188 9.68 -13.11 -8.12
CA THR A 188 11.01 -12.56 -8.40
C THR A 188 10.98 -11.14 -8.95
N GLU A 189 9.83 -10.67 -9.41
CA GLU A 189 9.62 -9.29 -9.87
C GLU A 189 9.26 -8.35 -8.71
N LEU A 190 8.96 -8.89 -7.52
CA LEU A 190 8.61 -8.09 -6.35
C LEU A 190 9.85 -7.70 -5.54
N THR A 191 9.87 -6.44 -5.14
CA THR A 191 10.88 -5.87 -4.24
C THR A 191 10.17 -5.06 -3.15
N TYR A 192 10.55 -5.29 -1.90
CA TYR A 192 10.02 -4.58 -0.74
C TYR A 192 11.11 -3.65 -0.19
N VAL A 193 10.91 -2.35 -0.35
CA VAL A 193 11.88 -1.31 0.04
C VAL A 193 11.50 -0.73 1.38
N GLU A 194 12.44 -0.70 2.32
CA GLU A 194 12.23 -0.09 3.63
C GLU A 194 12.18 1.45 3.49
N ASN A 195 11.03 2.03 3.76
CA ASN A 195 10.81 3.48 3.70
C ASN A 195 9.95 3.96 4.89
N PRO A 196 10.54 4.22 6.06
CA PRO A 196 9.79 4.70 7.23
C PRO A 196 8.97 5.95 6.90
N TRP A 197 7.71 5.94 7.33
CA TRP A 197 6.76 6.99 7.00
C TRP A 197 6.33 7.79 8.22
N SER A 198 6.07 9.09 8.00
CA SER A 198 5.41 9.94 8.99
C SER A 198 4.46 10.94 8.30
N GLY A 199 3.27 11.16 8.86
CA GLY A 199 2.29 12.10 8.34
C GLY A 199 1.00 12.12 9.14
N GLY A 200 0.30 13.25 9.14
CA GLY A 200 -1.00 13.40 9.83
C GLY A 200 -0.97 13.10 11.34
N GLY A 201 0.18 13.28 12.00
CA GLY A 201 0.35 12.97 13.42
C GLY A 201 0.71 11.52 13.73
N ASN A 202 0.87 10.68 12.71
CA ASN A 202 1.28 9.28 12.82
C ASN A 202 2.67 9.08 12.23
N ALA A 203 3.42 8.12 12.77
CA ALA A 203 4.69 7.66 12.20
C ALA A 203 4.87 6.16 12.45
N GLY A 204 5.56 5.49 11.55
CA GLY A 204 5.83 4.08 11.68
C GLY A 204 6.74 3.52 10.59
N PRO A 205 7.11 2.24 10.72
CA PRO A 205 7.76 1.53 9.65
C PRO A 205 6.82 1.43 8.44
N ALA A 206 7.38 1.51 7.26
CA ALA A 206 6.66 1.29 6.02
C ALA A 206 7.54 0.55 5.01
N LEU A 207 6.91 -0.21 4.15
CA LEU A 207 7.50 -0.87 3.00
C LEU A 207 6.84 -0.34 1.74
N GLU A 208 7.63 0.05 0.77
CA GLU A 208 7.17 0.27 -0.59
C GLU A 208 7.35 -1.01 -1.39
N VAL A 209 6.35 -1.36 -2.20
CA VAL A 209 6.42 -2.54 -3.05
C VAL A 209 6.63 -2.10 -4.48
N ILE A 210 7.76 -2.49 -5.05
CA ILE A 210 8.13 -2.19 -6.42
C ILE A 210 7.97 -3.45 -7.26
N VAL A 211 7.40 -3.29 -8.45
CA VAL A 211 7.21 -4.35 -9.44
C VAL A 211 8.06 -4.03 -10.67
N GLY A 212 8.99 -4.92 -11.05
CA GLY A 212 9.86 -4.69 -12.21
C GLY A 212 11.06 -5.60 -12.30
#